data_21496a8abe53bd3ab2a4c67e52905390
#
_entry.id   21496a8abe53bd3ab2a4c67e52905390
#
_cell.length_a   1.000
_cell.length_b   1.000
_cell.length_c   1.000
_cell.angle_alpha   90.00
_cell.angle_beta   90.00
_cell.angle_gamma   90.00
#
_symmetry.space_group_name_H-M   'P 1'
#
loop_
_entity.id
_entity.type
_entity.pdbx_description
1 polymer ?
#
loop_
_entity_poly.entity_id
_entity_poly.type
_entity_poly.pdbx_seq_one_letter_code
_entity_poly.pdbx_strand_id
1 'polypeptide(L)'
;MPVGLYADVHVPGPVILQLRLRDVDILAATEESTNRLLDGELLTLAMQLRRVMITQDIRFRVLAEDWQRQERLFAGLVFAHQRFVNYGELIFDLELIAKATDADFWQNRVEQLPL
;
A
#
# COMPACT_ATOMS: atom_id res chain seq x y z
N MET A 1 -14.73 -9.34 -0.15
CA MET A 1 -13.62 -10.00 -0.84
C MET A 1 -12.30 -9.39 -0.40
N PRO A 2 -11.24 -10.19 -0.22
CA PRO A 2 -9.92 -9.65 0.15
C PRO A 2 -9.46 -8.58 -0.84
N VAL A 3 -8.70 -7.63 -0.36
CA VAL A 3 -8.17 -6.57 -1.21
C VAL A 3 -6.70 -6.88 -1.56
N GLY A 4 -6.31 -6.59 -2.81
CA GLY A 4 -4.93 -6.69 -3.23
C GLY A 4 -4.10 -5.51 -2.76
N LEU A 5 -2.80 -5.73 -2.55
CA LEU A 5 -1.86 -4.71 -2.10
C LEU A 5 -0.84 -4.42 -3.21
N TYR A 6 -0.28 -3.22 -3.18
CA TYR A 6 0.80 -2.81 -4.08
C TYR A 6 1.89 -2.15 -3.26
N ALA A 7 3.05 -2.80 -3.15
CA ALA A 7 4.16 -2.30 -2.36
C ALA A 7 5.08 -1.43 -3.20
N ASP A 8 5.38 -0.21 -2.73
CA ASP A 8 6.37 0.62 -3.39
C ASP A 8 7.80 0.07 -3.13
N VAL A 9 8.81 0.70 -3.75
CA VAL A 9 10.19 0.21 -3.70
C VAL A 9 10.80 0.23 -2.30
N HIS A 10 10.21 0.99 -1.36
CA HIS A 10 10.73 1.14 -0.01
C HIS A 10 10.19 0.08 0.96
N VAL A 11 9.23 -0.73 0.55
CA VAL A 11 8.72 -1.81 1.40
C VAL A 11 9.75 -2.96 1.38
N PRO A 12 10.21 -3.41 2.57
CA PRO A 12 11.26 -4.44 2.63
C PRO A 12 10.84 -5.75 1.96
N GLY A 13 11.76 -6.34 1.19
CA GLY A 13 11.53 -7.63 0.53
C GLY A 13 11.07 -8.75 1.45
N PRO A 14 11.66 -8.91 2.65
CA PRO A 14 11.19 -9.92 3.60
C PRO A 14 9.72 -9.78 4.01
N VAL A 15 9.22 -8.55 4.10
CA VAL A 15 7.80 -8.31 4.41
C VAL A 15 6.92 -8.82 3.26
N ILE A 16 7.29 -8.51 2.03
CA ILE A 16 6.55 -8.95 0.85
C ILE A 16 6.52 -10.48 0.78
N LEU A 17 7.68 -11.12 0.98
CA LEU A 17 7.77 -12.57 0.96
C LEU A 17 6.88 -13.22 2.01
N GLN A 18 6.91 -12.72 3.26
CA GLN A 18 6.08 -13.27 4.32
C GLN A 18 4.60 -13.10 4.05
N LEU A 19 4.19 -11.98 3.46
CA LEU A 19 2.79 -11.78 3.09
C LEU A 19 2.34 -12.78 2.03
N ARG A 20 3.18 -13.05 1.05
CA ARG A 20 2.89 -14.07 0.02
C ARG A 20 2.76 -15.45 0.62
N LEU A 21 3.60 -15.80 1.58
CA LEU A 21 3.51 -17.08 2.28
C LEU A 21 2.23 -17.21 3.10
N ARG A 22 1.57 -16.11 3.41
CA ARG A 22 0.30 -16.06 4.12
C ARG A 22 -0.90 -15.87 3.20
N ASP A 23 -0.71 -16.12 1.91
CA ASP A 23 -1.75 -16.04 0.88
C ASP A 23 -2.31 -14.62 0.69
N VAL A 24 -1.50 -13.59 0.94
CA VAL A 24 -1.86 -12.21 0.64
C VAL A 24 -1.48 -11.91 -0.80
N ASP A 25 -2.42 -11.33 -1.55
CA ASP A 25 -2.18 -10.90 -2.92
C ASP A 25 -1.47 -9.55 -2.90
N ILE A 26 -0.16 -9.55 -3.14
CA ILE A 26 0.67 -8.36 -3.13
C ILE A 26 1.62 -8.34 -4.32
N LEU A 27 1.60 -7.22 -5.04
CA LEU A 27 2.58 -6.92 -6.08
C LEU A 27 3.63 -5.96 -5.53
N ALA A 28 4.83 -6.03 -6.07
CA ALA A 28 5.90 -5.13 -5.69
C ALA A 28 6.35 -4.31 -6.91
N ALA A 29 6.52 -3.01 -6.74
CA ALA A 29 6.95 -2.12 -7.82
C ALA A 29 8.28 -2.56 -8.44
N THR A 30 9.20 -3.10 -7.64
CA THR A 30 10.50 -3.56 -8.11
C THR A 30 10.38 -4.75 -9.07
N GLU A 31 9.40 -5.62 -8.86
CA GLU A 31 9.20 -6.82 -9.69
C GLU A 31 8.53 -6.50 -11.03
N GLU A 32 7.76 -5.42 -11.06
CA GLU A 32 7.01 -5.01 -12.24
C GLU A 32 7.80 -4.04 -13.12
N SER A 33 9.06 -3.79 -12.81
CA SER A 33 9.89 -2.78 -13.47
C SER A 33 9.28 -1.38 -13.41
N THR A 34 8.47 -1.12 -12.40
CA THR A 34 7.78 0.16 -12.20
C THR A 34 8.45 1.04 -11.16
N ASN A 35 9.64 0.64 -10.68
CA ASN A 35 10.38 1.38 -9.66
C ASN A 35 10.90 2.74 -10.13
N ARG A 36 10.82 3.04 -11.43
CA ARG A 36 11.23 4.33 -12.01
C ARG A 36 10.06 5.29 -12.22
N LEU A 37 8.83 4.84 -11.96
CA LEU A 37 7.67 5.70 -12.10
C LEU A 37 7.65 6.75 -10.98
N LEU A 38 7.11 7.91 -11.31
CA LEU A 38 6.86 8.95 -10.32
C LEU A 38 5.75 8.50 -9.38
N ASP A 39 5.72 9.08 -8.17
CA ASP A 39 4.74 8.71 -7.14
C ASP A 39 3.29 8.80 -7.63
N GLY A 40 2.97 9.88 -8.36
CA GLY A 40 1.62 10.03 -8.93
C GLY A 40 1.28 8.98 -9.97
N GLU A 41 2.27 8.56 -10.77
CA GLU A 41 2.09 7.48 -11.74
C GLU A 41 1.87 6.13 -11.06
N LEU A 42 2.60 5.86 -9.97
CA LEU A 42 2.42 4.64 -9.18
C LEU A 42 1.04 4.60 -8.51
N LEU A 43 0.59 5.73 -7.96
CA LEU A 43 -0.71 5.80 -7.33
C LEU A 43 -1.84 5.60 -8.37
N THR A 44 -1.66 6.13 -9.57
CA THR A 44 -2.58 5.91 -10.69
C THR A 44 -2.60 4.44 -11.11
N LEU A 45 -1.42 3.82 -11.22
CA LEU A 45 -1.31 2.40 -11.57
C LEU A 45 -1.99 1.53 -10.52
N ALA A 46 -1.77 1.80 -9.23
CA ALA A 46 -2.42 1.07 -8.16
C ALA A 46 -3.95 1.20 -8.25
N MET A 47 -4.45 2.38 -8.62
CA MET A 47 -5.88 2.58 -8.84
C MET A 47 -6.40 1.72 -10.00
N GLN A 48 -5.67 1.67 -11.10
CA GLN A 48 -6.06 0.85 -12.26
C GLN A 48 -6.09 -0.63 -11.90
N LEU A 49 -5.17 -1.06 -11.04
CA LEU A 49 -5.09 -2.46 -10.57
C LEU A 49 -6.02 -2.73 -9.38
N ARG A 50 -6.68 -1.71 -8.84
CA ARG A 50 -7.54 -1.78 -7.66
C ARG A 50 -6.81 -2.36 -6.45
N ARG A 51 -5.58 -1.89 -6.23
CA ARG A 51 -4.72 -2.35 -5.13
C ARG A 51 -4.42 -1.19 -4.20
N VAL A 52 -4.41 -1.49 -2.90
CA VAL A 52 -4.03 -0.51 -1.88
C VAL A 52 -2.51 -0.33 -1.91
N MET A 53 -2.05 0.91 -2.02
CA MET A 53 -0.63 1.23 -2.01
C MET A 53 -0.08 1.14 -0.59
N ILE A 54 1.03 0.41 -0.43
CA ILE A 54 1.75 0.33 0.85
C ILE A 54 3.07 1.06 0.69
N THR A 55 3.35 2.00 1.58
CA THR A 55 4.58 2.79 1.50
C THR A 55 5.12 3.12 2.89
N GLN A 56 6.43 3.34 2.97
CA GLN A 56 7.10 3.90 4.15
C GLN A 56 7.61 5.32 3.88
N ASP A 57 7.27 5.90 2.73
CA ASP A 57 7.68 7.24 2.33
C ASP A 57 6.57 8.25 2.60
N ILE A 58 6.84 9.22 3.49
CA ILE A 58 5.88 10.25 3.87
C ILE A 58 5.40 11.08 2.65
N ARG A 59 6.20 11.18 1.60
CA ARG A 59 5.82 11.95 0.42
C ARG A 59 4.63 11.32 -0.29
N PHE A 60 4.51 10.00 -0.29
CA PHE A 60 3.33 9.31 -0.81
C PHE A 60 2.08 9.65 -0.02
N ARG A 61 2.19 9.70 1.30
CA ARG A 61 1.07 10.07 2.16
C ARG A 61 0.60 11.49 1.86
N VAL A 62 1.54 12.42 1.75
CA VAL A 62 1.22 13.82 1.42
C VAL A 62 0.51 13.91 0.07
N LEU A 63 1.00 13.18 -0.93
CA LEU A 63 0.39 13.14 -2.26
C LEU A 63 -1.04 12.58 -2.21
N ALA A 64 -1.24 11.47 -1.50
CA ALA A 64 -2.55 10.85 -1.40
C ALA A 64 -3.55 11.75 -0.66
N GLU A 65 -3.11 12.44 0.39
CA GLU A 65 -3.94 13.40 1.10
C GLU A 65 -4.31 14.58 0.21
N ASP A 66 -3.41 15.01 -0.66
CA ASP A 66 -3.70 16.05 -1.65
C ASP A 66 -4.75 15.57 -2.66
N TRP A 67 -4.65 14.32 -3.12
CA TRP A 67 -5.67 13.73 -3.99
C TRP A 67 -7.04 13.65 -3.30
N GLN A 68 -7.06 13.35 -1.99
CA GLN A 68 -8.31 13.37 -1.21
C GLN A 68 -8.95 14.77 -1.26
N ARG A 69 -8.16 15.81 -1.06
CA ARG A 69 -8.67 17.19 -1.09
C ARG A 69 -9.19 17.58 -2.46
N GLN A 70 -8.60 17.05 -3.53
CA GLN A 70 -9.02 17.31 -4.90
C GLN A 70 -10.16 16.40 -5.36
N GLU A 71 -10.59 15.49 -4.51
CA GLU A 71 -11.57 14.44 -4.86
C GLU A 71 -11.11 13.58 -6.03
N ARG A 72 -9.79 13.44 -6.21
CA ARG A 72 -9.20 12.59 -7.23
C ARG A 72 -9.14 11.15 -6.72
N LEU A 73 -9.66 10.21 -7.52
CA LEU A 73 -9.79 8.81 -7.10
C LEU A 73 -8.45 8.11 -7.01
N PHE A 74 -8.28 7.34 -5.94
CA PHE A 74 -7.20 6.35 -5.79
C PHE A 74 -7.72 5.18 -4.94
N ALA A 75 -7.01 4.06 -5.00
CA ALA A 75 -7.50 2.80 -4.43
C ALA A 75 -7.20 2.64 -2.94
N GLY A 76 -6.64 3.66 -2.31
CA GLY A 76 -6.26 3.64 -0.90
C GLY A 76 -4.75 3.62 -0.71
N LEU A 77 -4.30 4.08 0.45
CA LEU A 77 -2.88 4.13 0.80
C LEU A 77 -2.71 3.82 2.27
N VAL A 78 -1.75 2.94 2.57
CA VAL A 78 -1.30 2.66 3.93
C VAL A 78 0.12 3.18 4.06
N PHE A 79 0.32 4.12 4.98
CA PHE A 79 1.64 4.63 5.33
C PHE A 79 2.12 3.96 6.62
N ALA A 80 3.26 3.26 6.53
CA ALA A 80 3.86 2.56 7.67
C ALA A 80 5.17 3.26 8.07
N HIS A 81 5.16 4.00 9.18
CA HIS A 81 6.33 4.75 9.63
C HIS A 81 7.44 3.80 10.08
N GLN A 82 8.63 3.90 9.48
CA GLN A 82 9.75 2.96 9.72
C GLN A 82 10.16 2.87 11.18
N ARG A 83 10.03 3.96 11.95
CA ARG A 83 10.45 4.03 13.35
C ARG A 83 9.47 3.38 14.32
N PHE A 84 8.21 3.24 13.94
CA PHE A 84 7.14 2.84 14.84
C PHE A 84 6.55 1.48 14.52
N VAL A 85 7.00 0.84 13.43
CA VAL A 85 6.48 -0.46 13.01
C VAL A 85 7.65 -1.39 12.72
N ASN A 86 7.76 -2.48 13.47
CA ASN A 86 8.73 -3.53 13.14
C ASN A 86 8.14 -4.46 12.06
N TYR A 87 8.99 -5.34 11.50
CA TYR A 87 8.55 -6.23 10.42
C TYR A 87 7.41 -7.15 10.84
N GLY A 88 7.43 -7.71 12.06
CA GLY A 88 6.38 -8.60 12.53
C GLY A 88 5.04 -7.90 12.65
N GLU A 89 5.04 -6.70 13.20
CA GLU A 89 3.83 -5.89 13.31
C GLU A 89 3.30 -5.48 11.94
N LEU A 90 4.20 -5.08 11.05
CA LEU A 90 3.83 -4.67 9.70
C LEU A 90 3.19 -5.84 8.94
N ILE A 91 3.80 -7.01 9.00
CA ILE A 91 3.26 -8.22 8.36
C ILE A 91 1.88 -8.55 8.92
N PHE A 92 1.74 -8.53 10.24
CA PHE A 92 0.46 -8.82 10.90
C PHE A 92 -0.63 -7.83 10.46
N ASP A 93 -0.33 -6.54 10.51
CA ASP A 93 -1.30 -5.50 10.16
C ASP A 93 -1.69 -5.54 8.70
N LEU A 94 -0.73 -5.76 7.80
CA LEU A 94 -1.02 -5.83 6.37
C LEU A 94 -1.80 -7.11 6.01
N GLU A 95 -1.52 -8.21 6.66
CA GLU A 95 -2.31 -9.43 6.50
C GLU A 95 -3.76 -9.20 6.92
N LEU A 96 -3.96 -8.56 8.07
CA LEU A 96 -5.29 -8.23 8.56
C LEU A 96 -6.04 -7.32 7.57
N ILE A 97 -5.38 -6.28 7.10
CA ILE A 97 -5.95 -5.37 6.11
C ILE A 97 -6.38 -6.13 4.86
N ALA A 98 -5.49 -6.96 4.32
CA ALA A 98 -5.76 -7.68 3.07
C ALA A 98 -6.94 -8.64 3.20
N LYS A 99 -7.06 -9.32 4.34
CA LYS A 99 -8.05 -10.38 4.54
C LYS A 99 -9.38 -9.89 5.09
N ALA A 100 -9.36 -8.81 5.87
CA ALA A 100 -10.55 -8.33 6.61
C ALA A 100 -11.24 -7.13 5.96
N THR A 101 -10.66 -6.55 4.91
CA THR A 101 -11.24 -5.38 4.23
C THR A 101 -11.37 -5.64 2.74
N ASP A 102 -12.12 -4.78 2.05
CA ASP A 102 -12.32 -4.87 0.61
C ASP A 102 -11.94 -3.55 -0.08
N ALA A 103 -11.97 -3.56 -1.41
CA ALA A 103 -11.56 -2.42 -2.22
C ALA A 103 -12.47 -1.19 -2.00
N ASP A 104 -13.76 -1.40 -1.77
CA ASP A 104 -14.69 -0.29 -1.54
C ASP A 104 -14.36 0.46 -0.27
N PHE A 105 -13.98 -0.26 0.79
CA PHE A 105 -13.54 0.34 2.04
C PHE A 105 -12.35 1.28 1.82
N TRP A 106 -11.43 0.89 0.93
CA TRP A 106 -10.17 1.60 0.75
C TRP A 106 -10.22 2.76 -0.24
N GLN A 107 -11.27 2.88 -1.02
CA GLN A 107 -11.36 3.95 -2.01
C GLN A 107 -11.18 5.32 -1.35
N ASN A 108 -10.18 6.07 -1.81
CA ASN A 108 -9.81 7.42 -1.31
C ASN A 108 -9.49 7.46 0.20
N ARG A 109 -9.09 6.35 0.78
CA ARG A 109 -8.75 6.27 2.20
C ARG A 109 -7.23 6.27 2.38
N VAL A 110 -6.76 7.01 3.39
CA VAL A 110 -5.37 7.01 3.83
C VAL A 110 -5.35 6.57 5.29
N GLU A 111 -4.59 5.53 5.59
CA GLU A 111 -4.43 5.03 6.95
C GLU A 111 -2.95 4.98 7.30
N GLN A 112 -2.65 5.14 8.57
CA GLN A 112 -1.28 5.08 9.09
C GLN A 112 -1.13 3.91 10.03
N LEU A 113 -0.03 3.15 9.86
CA LEU A 113 0.37 2.10 10.80
C LEU A 113 1.43 2.64 11.75
N PRO A 114 1.49 2.17 13.01
CA PRO A 114 0.65 1.09 13.56
C PRO A 114 -0.81 1.50 13.72
N LEU A 115 -1.65 0.51 13.67
CA LEU A 115 -3.09 0.72 13.84
C LEU A 115 -3.44 1.13 15.27
#